data_b5950aaf9c49b3b71299a08558609fbc
#
_entry.id   b5950aaf9c49b3b71299a08558609fbc
#
_cell.length_a   1.000
_cell.length_b   1.000
_cell.length_c   1.000
_cell.angle_alpha   90.00
_cell.angle_beta   90.00
_cell.angle_gamma   90.00
#
_symmetry.space_group_name_H-M   'P 1'
#
loop_
_entity.id
_entity.type
_entity.pdbx_description
1 polymer ?
#
loop_
_entity_poly.entity_id
_entity_poly.type
_entity_poly.pdbx_seq_one_letter_code
_entity_poly.pdbx_strand_id
1 'polypeptide(L)'
;MKYTTFGRTGRTVSRLGYGAMGLGGVFGQHDEKEMIRSVLFSLDRGVSLIDTARNYGDSERILGKALREWTGEKPFIASKIQSRGPGNLGWGQPIPVETAFPPGWLRESTEISLRELGVETIDLMQLHQYWPQWDSVDYWMEELVRLKEEGKIGAIGVSLPDQRHDLALTLVRSGKIDAVQTVFNIFDPVALDCLVPICQEHNVAVIARCILDEGGLTGFLQEDTSFEEGDFRKSYFDYLPRSVYIERVQRLKDAFVPAYAGSLAELAIKFALHHPGVTTAITSMHVPRYAEENIAAVDAEPLPEDVFETIRRHHRWVRNFYETKYWI
;
A
#
# COMPACT_ATOMS: atom_id res chain seq x y z
N MET A 1 15.32 12.78 -0.29
CA MET A 1 13.89 12.37 -0.43
C MET A 1 13.17 13.28 -1.44
N LYS A 2 12.38 12.73 -2.35
CA LYS A 2 11.57 13.48 -3.33
C LYS A 2 10.14 13.61 -2.83
N TYR A 3 9.46 14.73 -3.18
CA TYR A 3 8.10 15.05 -2.71
C TYR A 3 7.16 15.31 -3.88
N THR A 4 5.85 15.24 -3.62
CA THR A 4 4.78 15.49 -4.59
C THR A 4 3.53 16.00 -3.88
N THR A 5 2.60 16.56 -4.64
CA THR A 5 1.27 16.94 -4.14
C THR A 5 0.34 15.73 -4.10
N PHE A 6 -0.34 15.54 -2.98
CA PHE A 6 -1.29 14.43 -2.79
C PHE A 6 -2.65 14.78 -3.39
N GLY A 7 -2.75 14.61 -4.70
CA GLY A 7 -3.96 14.87 -5.47
C GLY A 7 -4.59 16.23 -5.15
N ARG A 8 -5.92 16.26 -5.13
CA ARG A 8 -6.71 17.47 -4.86
C ARG A 8 -6.63 17.99 -3.42
N THR A 9 -6.04 17.23 -2.49
CA THR A 9 -5.89 17.70 -1.09
C THR A 9 -4.90 18.85 -0.96
N GLY A 10 -4.01 19.03 -1.93
CA GLY A 10 -2.97 20.05 -1.91
C GLY A 10 -1.84 19.79 -0.91
N ARG A 11 -1.91 18.69 -0.10
CA ARG A 11 -0.88 18.33 0.88
C ARG A 11 0.35 17.81 0.15
N THR A 12 1.51 18.18 0.64
CA THR A 12 2.80 17.64 0.15
C THR A 12 3.16 16.38 0.91
N VAL A 13 3.53 15.32 0.18
CA VAL A 13 3.95 14.03 0.74
C VAL A 13 5.22 13.53 0.06
N SER A 14 5.98 12.68 0.75
CA SER A 14 7.12 11.99 0.18
C SER A 14 6.68 10.99 -0.90
N ARG A 15 7.49 10.86 -1.95
CA ARG A 15 7.26 9.90 -3.04
C ARG A 15 7.34 8.44 -2.55
N LEU A 16 8.13 8.18 -1.50
CA LEU A 16 8.14 6.91 -0.77
C LEU A 16 7.50 7.13 0.60
N GLY A 17 6.45 6.35 0.89
CA GLY A 17 5.77 6.32 2.17
C GLY A 17 6.16 5.10 3.00
N TYR A 18 5.96 5.20 4.30
CA TYR A 18 6.14 4.11 5.26
C TYR A 18 4.91 3.20 5.27
N GLY A 19 5.04 1.96 4.79
CA GLY A 19 4.03 0.92 4.94
C GLY A 19 4.13 0.27 6.32
N ALA A 20 3.17 0.55 7.20
CA ALA A 20 3.22 0.14 8.60
C ALA A 20 2.68 -1.28 8.87
N MET A 21 2.32 -2.04 7.84
CA MET A 21 1.79 -3.41 8.01
C MET A 21 2.73 -4.31 8.80
N GLY A 22 4.05 -4.17 8.60
CA GLY A 22 5.07 -4.94 9.33
C GLY A 22 5.12 -4.66 10.83
N LEU A 23 4.66 -3.48 11.29
CA LEU A 23 4.55 -3.19 12.73
C LEU A 23 3.52 -4.08 13.43
N GLY A 24 2.60 -4.67 12.69
CA GLY A 24 1.58 -5.59 13.22
C GLY A 24 2.01 -7.04 13.32
N GLY A 25 3.29 -7.36 13.03
CA GLY A 25 3.82 -8.72 13.17
C GLY A 25 3.48 -9.69 12.03
N VAL A 26 2.90 -9.20 10.93
CA VAL A 26 2.48 -10.05 9.79
C VAL A 26 3.66 -10.65 9.00
N PHE A 27 4.86 -10.13 9.19
CA PHE A 27 6.12 -10.61 8.61
C PHE A 27 7.04 -11.27 9.63
N GLY A 28 6.49 -11.84 10.68
CA GLY A 28 7.21 -12.40 11.83
C GLY A 28 7.30 -11.42 13.01
N GLN A 29 7.84 -11.92 14.12
CA GLN A 29 7.96 -11.13 15.35
C GLN A 29 9.20 -10.24 15.31
N HIS A 30 9.03 -8.97 15.70
CA HIS A 30 10.10 -7.99 15.80
C HIS A 30 10.05 -7.25 17.13
N ASP A 31 11.19 -6.75 17.61
CA ASP A 31 11.25 -5.94 18.82
C ASP A 31 10.53 -4.60 18.62
N GLU A 32 9.57 -4.29 19.50
CA GLU A 32 8.76 -3.08 19.41
C GLU A 32 9.62 -1.80 19.42
N LYS A 33 10.70 -1.77 20.21
CA LYS A 33 11.58 -0.59 20.28
C LYS A 33 12.36 -0.40 18.96
N GLU A 34 12.72 -1.49 18.30
CA GLU A 34 13.33 -1.42 16.97
C GLU A 34 12.35 -0.92 15.91
N MET A 35 11.10 -1.38 15.97
CA MET A 35 10.05 -0.89 15.11
C MET A 35 9.80 0.62 15.30
N ILE A 36 9.72 1.11 16.55
CA ILE A 36 9.59 2.54 16.85
C ILE A 36 10.81 3.32 16.31
N ARG A 37 12.03 2.82 16.55
CA ARG A 37 13.25 3.45 16.00
C ARG A 37 13.22 3.54 14.48
N SER A 38 12.70 2.51 13.80
CA SER A 38 12.58 2.51 12.34
C SER A 38 11.59 3.57 11.84
N VAL A 39 10.46 3.76 12.52
CA VAL A 39 9.52 4.84 12.20
C VAL A 39 10.20 6.21 12.37
N LEU A 40 10.82 6.45 13.53
CA LEU A 40 11.51 7.72 13.83
C LEU A 40 12.65 8.00 12.84
N PHE A 41 13.46 6.98 12.54
CA PHE A 41 14.52 7.08 11.53
C PHE A 41 13.96 7.47 10.15
N SER A 42 12.84 6.86 9.74
CA SER A 42 12.22 7.16 8.45
C SER A 42 11.71 8.59 8.38
N LEU A 43 11.06 9.07 9.44
CA LEU A 43 10.60 10.46 9.55
C LEU A 43 11.78 11.44 9.50
N ASP A 44 12.86 11.16 10.22
CA ASP A 44 14.08 11.98 10.26
C ASP A 44 14.76 12.07 8.87
N ARG A 45 14.60 11.03 8.04
CA ARG A 45 15.07 10.98 6.65
C ARG A 45 14.08 11.56 5.64
N GLY A 46 12.99 12.20 6.11
CA GLY A 46 12.05 12.95 5.30
C GLY A 46 10.91 12.10 4.69
N VAL A 47 10.69 10.87 5.16
CA VAL A 47 9.43 10.18 4.89
C VAL A 47 8.32 10.94 5.58
N SER A 48 7.34 11.42 4.83
CA SER A 48 6.27 12.27 5.37
C SER A 48 4.87 11.67 5.20
N LEU A 49 4.76 10.44 4.68
CA LEU A 49 3.49 9.69 4.61
C LEU A 49 3.68 8.33 5.27
N ILE A 50 2.75 7.97 6.16
CA ILE A 50 2.69 6.66 6.80
C ILE A 50 1.31 6.06 6.52
N ASP A 51 1.30 4.84 5.99
CA ASP A 51 0.09 4.07 5.71
C ASP A 51 -0.02 2.89 6.69
N THR A 52 -1.12 2.85 7.43
CA THR A 52 -1.48 1.78 8.37
C THR A 52 -2.90 1.26 8.11
N ALA A 53 -3.42 0.40 8.97
CA ALA A 53 -4.82 -0.08 8.94
C ALA A 53 -5.24 -0.70 10.27
N ARG A 54 -6.57 -0.68 10.55
CA ARG A 54 -7.17 -1.31 11.73
C ARG A 54 -6.87 -2.79 11.89
N ASN A 55 -6.74 -3.52 10.78
CA ASN A 55 -6.48 -4.96 10.79
C ASN A 55 -4.99 -5.35 10.71
N TYR A 56 -4.09 -4.38 10.87
CA TYR A 56 -2.65 -4.67 10.94
C TYR A 56 -2.18 -4.93 12.38
N GLY A 57 -2.92 -5.73 13.15
CA GLY A 57 -2.57 -6.06 14.54
C GLY A 57 -2.30 -4.81 15.37
N ASP A 58 -1.15 -4.74 16.00
CA ASP A 58 -0.72 -3.63 16.86
C ASP A 58 -0.15 -2.42 16.11
N SER A 59 -0.22 -2.38 14.79
CA SER A 59 0.43 -1.35 13.97
C SER A 59 0.07 0.07 14.37
N GLU A 60 -1.25 0.38 14.54
CA GLU A 60 -1.69 1.73 14.93
C GLU A 60 -1.20 2.10 16.33
N ARG A 61 -1.21 1.17 17.29
CA ARG A 61 -0.72 1.39 18.65
C ARG A 61 0.78 1.67 18.69
N ILE A 62 1.58 0.89 17.95
CA ILE A 62 3.04 1.06 17.88
C ILE A 62 3.37 2.38 17.17
N LEU A 63 2.69 2.67 16.06
CA LEU A 63 2.82 3.93 15.37
C LEU A 63 2.47 5.12 16.28
N GLY A 64 1.38 5.03 17.05
CA GLY A 64 1.00 6.04 18.03
C GLY A 64 2.07 6.31 19.09
N LYS A 65 2.84 5.28 19.51
CA LYS A 65 4.00 5.47 20.39
C LYS A 65 5.11 6.24 19.70
N ALA A 66 5.46 5.88 18.47
CA ALA A 66 6.47 6.59 17.69
C ALA A 66 6.08 8.06 17.45
N LEU A 67 4.81 8.33 17.12
CA LEU A 67 4.31 9.69 16.89
C LEU A 67 4.37 10.58 18.15
N ARG A 68 4.20 9.99 19.35
CA ARG A 68 4.38 10.73 20.63
C ARG A 68 5.84 11.08 20.93
N GLU A 69 6.77 10.28 20.45
CA GLU A 69 8.22 10.55 20.59
C GLU A 69 8.72 11.51 19.49
N TRP A 70 8.00 11.62 18.38
CA TRP A 70 8.39 12.46 17.26
C TRP A 70 8.15 13.95 17.56
N THR A 71 9.21 14.77 17.39
CA THR A 71 9.17 16.21 17.66
C THR A 71 9.20 17.08 16.40
N GLY A 72 9.31 16.44 15.21
CA GLY A 72 9.29 17.13 13.94
C GLY A 72 7.88 17.43 13.41
N GLU A 73 7.79 17.79 12.14
CA GLU A 73 6.50 18.03 11.47
C GLU A 73 5.65 16.76 11.46
N LYS A 74 4.34 16.88 11.77
CA LYS A 74 3.41 15.77 11.77
C LYS A 74 3.35 15.13 10.38
N PRO A 75 3.61 13.82 10.23
CA PRO A 75 3.48 13.15 8.94
C PRO A 75 2.01 13.07 8.51
N PHE A 76 1.80 12.87 7.21
CA PHE A 76 0.50 12.53 6.63
C PHE A 76 0.16 11.08 7.01
N ILE A 77 -0.88 10.89 7.80
CA ILE A 77 -1.33 9.56 8.28
C ILE A 77 -2.48 9.07 7.41
N ALA A 78 -2.26 7.94 6.75
CA ALA A 78 -3.30 7.18 6.06
C ALA A 78 -3.65 5.93 6.88
N SER A 79 -4.93 5.69 7.12
CA SER A 79 -5.42 4.46 7.73
C SER A 79 -6.59 3.87 6.94
N LYS A 80 -7.05 2.68 7.34
CA LYS A 80 -8.08 1.94 6.60
C LYS A 80 -9.08 1.30 7.55
N ILE A 81 -10.34 1.34 7.15
CA ILE A 81 -11.45 0.65 7.84
C ILE A 81 -11.63 -0.73 7.22
N GLN A 82 -11.44 -1.76 8.04
CA GLN A 82 -11.65 -3.14 7.62
C GLN A 82 -13.13 -3.49 7.53
N SER A 83 -13.49 -4.27 6.50
CA SER A 83 -14.77 -4.96 6.43
C SER A 83 -14.99 -5.90 7.63
N ARG A 84 -16.20 -5.96 8.16
CA ARG A 84 -16.62 -6.88 9.24
C ARG A 84 -17.05 -8.25 8.73
N GLY A 85 -16.94 -8.55 7.47
CA GLY A 85 -17.32 -9.83 6.91
C GLY A 85 -16.59 -11.01 7.59
N PRO A 86 -17.24 -12.19 7.72
CA PRO A 86 -16.64 -13.35 8.36
C PRO A 86 -15.41 -13.85 7.59
N GLY A 87 -14.33 -14.14 8.30
CA GLY A 87 -13.05 -14.59 7.73
C GLY A 87 -12.48 -13.54 6.76
N ASN A 88 -12.02 -14.02 5.60
CA ASN A 88 -11.53 -13.17 4.52
C ASN A 88 -12.62 -12.82 3.49
N LEU A 89 -13.90 -13.05 3.79
CA LEU A 89 -14.99 -12.62 2.94
C LEU A 89 -15.00 -11.09 2.84
N GLY A 90 -15.17 -10.59 1.64
CA GLY A 90 -14.98 -9.17 1.33
C GLY A 90 -13.57 -8.84 0.86
N TRP A 91 -12.59 -9.71 1.10
CA TRP A 91 -11.21 -9.56 0.62
C TRP A 91 -11.08 -10.20 -0.77
N GLY A 92 -11.51 -10.54 -1.57
CA GLY A 92 -11.45 -11.12 -2.93
C GLY A 92 -12.83 -11.25 -3.55
N GLN A 93 -13.90 -11.07 -2.75
CA GLN A 93 -15.27 -11.20 -3.23
C GLN A 93 -16.15 -10.11 -2.63
N PRO A 94 -17.06 -9.53 -3.43
CA PRO A 94 -18.01 -8.57 -2.90
C PRO A 94 -19.01 -9.29 -1.97
N ILE A 95 -19.18 -8.76 -0.78
CA ILE A 95 -20.26 -9.10 0.14
C ILE A 95 -21.21 -7.90 0.25
N PRO A 96 -22.47 -8.07 0.71
CA PRO A 96 -23.35 -6.95 0.92
C PRO A 96 -22.72 -5.86 1.77
N VAL A 97 -22.88 -4.61 1.40
CA VAL A 97 -22.22 -3.47 2.07
C VAL A 97 -22.65 -3.36 3.54
N GLU A 98 -23.87 -3.72 3.86
CA GLU A 98 -24.41 -3.74 5.22
C GLU A 98 -23.71 -4.79 6.09
N THR A 99 -23.19 -5.84 5.49
CA THR A 99 -22.36 -6.84 6.18
C THR A 99 -20.92 -6.36 6.28
N ALA A 100 -20.36 -5.79 5.20
CA ALA A 100 -19.00 -5.29 5.17
C ALA A 100 -18.82 -4.10 6.11
N PHE A 101 -19.72 -3.14 6.05
CA PHE A 101 -19.68 -1.89 6.81
C PHE A 101 -21.08 -1.60 7.40
N PRO A 102 -21.51 -2.31 8.43
CA PRO A 102 -22.78 -2.05 9.06
C PRO A 102 -22.87 -0.61 9.57
N PRO A 103 -24.08 -0.04 9.66
CA PRO A 103 -24.27 1.32 10.18
C PRO A 103 -23.54 1.56 11.50
N GLY A 104 -22.83 2.68 11.61
CA GLY A 104 -22.01 3.04 12.77
C GLY A 104 -20.58 2.46 12.77
N TRP A 105 -20.30 1.41 12.00
CA TRP A 105 -18.98 0.77 12.00
C TRP A 105 -17.85 1.66 11.47
N LEU A 106 -18.13 2.47 10.45
CA LEU A 106 -17.15 3.40 9.89
C LEU A 106 -16.69 4.42 10.95
N ARG A 107 -17.64 4.96 11.69
CA ARG A 107 -17.37 5.90 12.79
C ARG A 107 -16.63 5.23 13.93
N GLU A 108 -17.14 4.11 14.43
CA GLU A 108 -16.50 3.35 15.52
C GLU A 108 -15.06 2.99 15.18
N SER A 109 -14.83 2.45 13.97
CA SER A 109 -13.50 2.08 13.50
C SER A 109 -12.57 3.29 13.40
N THR A 110 -13.05 4.42 12.86
CA THR A 110 -12.27 5.66 12.77
C THR A 110 -11.89 6.19 14.16
N GLU A 111 -12.81 6.20 15.10
CA GLU A 111 -12.57 6.67 16.46
C GLU A 111 -11.61 5.76 17.25
N ILE A 112 -11.62 4.45 16.98
CA ILE A 112 -10.60 3.55 17.52
C ILE A 112 -9.24 3.90 16.94
N SER A 113 -9.11 4.07 15.62
CA SER A 113 -7.85 4.45 14.98
C SER A 113 -7.29 5.77 15.51
N LEU A 114 -8.12 6.79 15.69
CA LEU A 114 -7.72 8.08 16.28
C LEU A 114 -7.11 7.90 17.68
N ARG A 115 -7.75 7.06 18.52
CA ARG A 115 -7.25 6.78 19.89
C ARG A 115 -5.94 6.00 19.87
N GLU A 116 -5.84 4.95 19.06
CA GLU A 116 -4.63 4.11 18.98
C GLU A 116 -3.43 4.92 18.46
N LEU A 117 -3.66 5.70 17.42
CA LEU A 117 -2.64 6.59 16.82
C LEU A 117 -2.30 7.79 17.71
N GLY A 118 -3.21 8.19 18.60
CA GLY A 118 -3.04 9.37 19.44
C GLY A 118 -3.09 10.68 18.64
N VAL A 119 -3.91 10.74 17.59
CA VAL A 119 -4.08 11.92 16.72
C VAL A 119 -5.53 12.41 16.72
N GLU A 120 -5.74 13.70 16.48
CA GLU A 120 -7.08 14.29 16.39
C GLU A 120 -7.69 14.09 15.00
N THR A 121 -6.85 14.00 13.97
CA THR A 121 -7.27 13.84 12.57
C THR A 121 -6.39 12.81 11.88
N ILE A 122 -7.01 11.85 11.17
CA ILE A 122 -6.36 10.97 10.20
C ILE A 122 -6.42 11.66 8.84
N ASP A 123 -5.28 11.92 8.21
CA ASP A 123 -5.22 12.72 6.98
C ASP A 123 -5.93 12.04 5.81
N LEU A 124 -5.90 10.70 5.72
CA LEU A 124 -6.64 9.91 4.75
C LEU A 124 -7.26 8.68 5.41
N MET A 125 -8.58 8.54 5.33
CA MET A 125 -9.28 7.32 5.71
C MET A 125 -9.78 6.58 4.48
N GLN A 126 -9.50 5.27 4.43
CA GLN A 126 -9.80 4.42 3.27
C GLN A 126 -10.72 3.27 3.65
N LEU A 127 -11.65 2.87 2.76
CA LEU A 127 -12.21 1.53 2.85
C LEU A 127 -11.13 0.50 2.50
N HIS A 128 -10.93 -0.48 3.39
CA HIS A 128 -9.89 -1.52 3.18
C HIS A 128 -10.43 -2.66 2.34
N GLN A 129 -10.74 -2.40 1.22
CA GLN A 129 -11.28 -2.84 -0.05
C GLN A 129 -12.56 -2.12 -0.41
N TYR A 130 -12.73 -1.90 -1.68
CA TYR A 130 -13.91 -1.30 -2.27
C TYR A 130 -14.41 -2.18 -3.42
N TRP A 131 -15.74 -2.28 -3.51
CA TRP A 131 -16.44 -2.97 -4.58
C TRP A 131 -17.54 -2.07 -5.15
N PRO A 132 -17.68 -1.94 -6.49
CA PRO A 132 -18.65 -1.04 -7.13
C PRO A 132 -20.11 -1.31 -6.76
N GLN A 133 -20.45 -2.54 -6.36
CA GLN A 133 -21.80 -2.89 -5.90
C GLN A 133 -22.24 -2.09 -4.67
N TRP A 134 -21.29 -1.55 -3.90
CA TRP A 134 -21.56 -0.75 -2.71
C TRP A 134 -22.06 0.66 -3.03
N ASP A 135 -21.89 1.11 -4.28
CA ASP A 135 -22.41 2.41 -4.74
C ASP A 135 -23.95 2.39 -4.92
N SER A 136 -24.59 1.23 -4.74
CA SER A 136 -26.05 1.11 -4.71
C SER A 136 -26.70 1.76 -3.49
N VAL A 137 -25.92 2.09 -2.47
CA VAL A 137 -26.35 2.79 -1.25
C VAL A 137 -25.38 3.92 -0.91
N ASP A 138 -25.91 5.01 -0.33
CA ASP A 138 -25.11 6.21 -0.07
C ASP A 138 -24.55 6.30 1.36
N TYR A 139 -25.09 5.55 2.32
CA TYR A 139 -24.82 5.75 3.75
C TYR A 139 -23.35 5.63 4.14
N TRP A 140 -22.57 4.77 3.48
CA TRP A 140 -21.16 4.62 3.78
C TRP A 140 -20.36 5.85 3.36
N MET A 141 -20.69 6.43 2.21
CA MET A 141 -20.06 7.67 1.74
C MET A 141 -20.51 8.86 2.57
N GLU A 142 -21.80 8.94 2.89
CA GLU A 142 -22.34 9.99 3.77
C GLU A 142 -21.67 10.01 5.13
N GLU A 143 -21.39 8.83 5.72
CA GLU A 143 -20.72 8.76 7.01
C GLU A 143 -19.26 9.21 6.93
N LEU A 144 -18.54 8.85 5.86
CA LEU A 144 -17.18 9.35 5.64
C LEU A 144 -17.17 10.88 5.42
N VAL A 145 -18.14 11.42 4.71
CA VAL A 145 -18.29 12.89 4.55
C VAL A 145 -18.57 13.57 5.90
N ARG A 146 -19.44 13.03 6.75
CA ARG A 146 -19.67 13.54 8.10
C ARG A 146 -18.40 13.53 8.96
N LEU A 147 -17.64 12.43 8.92
CA LEU A 147 -16.36 12.33 9.63
C LEU A 147 -15.35 13.38 9.15
N LYS A 148 -15.36 13.71 7.85
CA LYS A 148 -14.54 14.77 7.27
C LYS A 148 -15.00 16.15 7.72
N GLU A 149 -16.30 16.42 7.74
CA GLU A 149 -16.90 17.65 8.25
C GLU A 149 -16.61 17.87 9.75
N GLU A 150 -16.58 16.78 10.53
CA GLU A 150 -16.20 16.81 11.96
C GLU A 150 -14.68 16.99 12.18
N GLY A 151 -13.87 16.98 11.13
CA GLY A 151 -12.41 17.08 11.22
C GLY A 151 -11.70 15.79 11.71
N LYS A 152 -12.43 14.68 11.84
CA LYS A 152 -11.85 13.39 12.25
C LYS A 152 -11.00 12.76 11.15
N ILE A 153 -11.36 13.03 9.89
CA ILE A 153 -10.57 12.63 8.72
C ILE A 153 -10.36 13.82 7.78
N GLY A 154 -9.23 13.88 7.09
CA GLY A 154 -8.91 14.96 6.15
C GLY A 154 -9.35 14.66 4.71
N ALA A 155 -9.24 13.41 4.30
CA ALA A 155 -9.53 12.95 2.95
C ALA A 155 -10.18 11.56 2.96
N ILE A 156 -10.90 11.23 1.89
CA ILE A 156 -11.59 9.95 1.69
C ILE A 156 -10.90 9.18 0.58
N GLY A 157 -10.62 7.90 0.82
CA GLY A 157 -10.03 7.02 -0.17
C GLY A 157 -10.59 5.60 -0.14
N VAL A 158 -10.11 4.80 -1.10
CA VAL A 158 -10.41 3.37 -1.16
C VAL A 158 -9.15 2.59 -1.49
N SER A 159 -9.02 1.38 -0.93
CA SER A 159 -8.04 0.40 -1.34
C SER A 159 -8.71 -0.67 -2.21
N LEU A 160 -8.08 -1.06 -3.30
CA LEU A 160 -8.65 -2.02 -4.23
C LEU A 160 -8.21 -3.45 -3.91
N PRO A 161 -9.04 -4.46 -4.20
CA PRO A 161 -8.61 -5.85 -4.26
C PRO A 161 -7.43 -6.02 -5.23
N ASP A 162 -6.61 -7.02 -4.97
CA ASP A 162 -5.45 -7.30 -5.81
C ASP A 162 -5.88 -7.54 -7.27
N GLN A 163 -5.10 -6.96 -8.20
CA GLN A 163 -5.30 -7.10 -9.65
C GLN A 163 -6.64 -6.56 -10.19
N ARG A 164 -7.41 -5.86 -9.35
CA ARG A 164 -8.71 -5.29 -9.74
C ARG A 164 -8.65 -3.76 -9.81
N HIS A 165 -7.72 -3.26 -10.63
CA HIS A 165 -7.51 -1.83 -10.84
C HIS A 165 -8.72 -1.14 -11.50
N ASP A 166 -9.57 -1.90 -12.16
CA ASP A 166 -10.78 -1.45 -12.86
C ASP A 166 -11.91 -1.00 -11.93
N LEU A 167 -11.94 -1.49 -10.69
CA LEU A 167 -13.11 -1.33 -9.81
C LEU A 167 -13.40 0.13 -9.41
N ALA A 168 -12.37 0.98 -9.30
CA ALA A 168 -12.56 2.36 -8.86
C ALA A 168 -12.81 3.38 -10.00
N LEU A 169 -12.81 2.98 -11.27
CA LEU A 169 -12.86 3.93 -12.39
C LEU A 169 -14.09 4.85 -12.34
N THR A 170 -15.27 4.30 -12.05
CA THR A 170 -16.50 5.09 -11.90
C THR A 170 -16.48 5.97 -10.65
N LEU A 171 -15.99 5.43 -9.53
CA LEU A 171 -15.89 6.18 -8.27
C LEU A 171 -14.90 7.35 -8.40
N VAL A 172 -13.76 7.17 -9.08
CA VAL A 172 -12.81 8.26 -9.36
C VAL A 172 -13.48 9.37 -10.17
N ARG A 173 -14.21 9.00 -11.26
CA ARG A 173 -14.93 9.97 -12.10
C ARG A 173 -16.05 10.70 -11.37
N SER A 174 -16.63 10.09 -10.35
CA SER A 174 -17.68 10.74 -9.54
C SER A 174 -17.20 11.94 -8.74
N GLY A 175 -15.87 12.07 -8.53
CA GLY A 175 -15.28 13.12 -7.71
C GLY A 175 -15.48 12.96 -6.20
N LYS A 176 -16.03 11.84 -5.74
CA LYS A 176 -16.37 11.59 -4.32
C LYS A 176 -15.15 11.21 -3.46
N ILE A 177 -14.03 10.79 -4.06
CA ILE A 177 -12.84 10.33 -3.34
C ILE A 177 -11.59 11.14 -3.70
N ASP A 178 -10.66 11.20 -2.77
CA ASP A 178 -9.41 11.95 -2.87
C ASP A 178 -8.20 11.06 -3.22
N ALA A 179 -8.29 9.74 -2.94
CA ALA A 179 -7.20 8.80 -3.18
C ALA A 179 -7.68 7.39 -3.51
N VAL A 180 -6.88 6.67 -4.30
CA VAL A 180 -7.00 5.22 -4.52
C VAL A 180 -5.68 4.55 -4.18
N GLN A 181 -5.74 3.48 -3.38
CA GLN A 181 -4.60 2.59 -3.13
C GLN A 181 -4.75 1.30 -3.92
N THR A 182 -3.71 0.90 -4.64
CA THR A 182 -3.74 -0.27 -5.51
C THR A 182 -2.39 -0.97 -5.56
N VAL A 183 -2.37 -2.25 -5.88
CA VAL A 183 -1.13 -2.96 -6.20
C VAL A 183 -0.47 -2.31 -7.41
N PHE A 184 0.83 -2.08 -7.31
CA PHE A 184 1.62 -1.63 -8.45
C PHE A 184 3.08 -2.04 -8.26
N ASN A 185 3.57 -2.92 -9.10
CA ASN A 185 4.97 -3.37 -9.09
C ASN A 185 5.39 -3.87 -10.49
N ILE A 186 6.61 -4.38 -10.61
CA ILE A 186 7.16 -4.89 -11.86
C ILE A 186 6.29 -6.00 -12.46
N PHE A 187 5.73 -6.89 -11.62
CA PHE A 187 4.90 -8.00 -12.09
C PHE A 187 3.47 -7.59 -12.38
N ASP A 188 2.93 -6.59 -11.66
CA ASP A 188 1.61 -6.04 -11.90
C ASP A 188 1.63 -4.52 -12.15
N PRO A 189 1.99 -4.09 -13.37
CA PRO A 189 1.95 -2.69 -13.78
C PRO A 189 0.61 -2.25 -14.36
N VAL A 190 -0.45 -3.08 -14.28
CA VAL A 190 -1.73 -2.90 -15.01
C VAL A 190 -2.45 -1.62 -14.62
N ALA A 191 -2.23 -1.12 -13.40
CA ALA A 191 -2.81 0.16 -12.98
C ALA A 191 -2.48 1.32 -13.94
N LEU A 192 -1.32 1.27 -14.62
CA LEU A 192 -0.94 2.27 -15.64
C LEU A 192 -1.78 2.21 -16.90
N ASP A 193 -2.38 1.06 -17.20
CA ASP A 193 -3.14 0.87 -18.42
C ASP A 193 -4.59 1.39 -18.29
N CYS A 194 -5.11 1.57 -17.06
CA CYS A 194 -6.50 1.94 -16.82
C CYS A 194 -6.72 2.95 -15.68
N LEU A 195 -6.23 2.68 -14.47
CA LEU A 195 -6.56 3.46 -13.27
C LEU A 195 -5.80 4.78 -13.18
N VAL A 196 -4.48 4.71 -13.37
CA VAL A 196 -3.60 5.89 -13.18
C VAL A 196 -3.97 7.05 -14.11
N PRO A 197 -4.24 6.85 -15.42
CA PRO A 197 -4.67 7.94 -16.30
C PRO A 197 -5.96 8.63 -15.81
N ILE A 198 -6.95 7.86 -15.37
CA ILE A 198 -8.21 8.41 -14.86
C ILE A 198 -8.00 9.17 -13.54
N CYS A 199 -7.15 8.64 -12.65
CA CYS A 199 -6.80 9.34 -11.42
C CYS A 199 -6.09 10.69 -11.70
N GLN A 200 -5.19 10.74 -12.69
CA GLN A 200 -4.54 11.98 -13.10
C GLN A 200 -5.54 13.00 -13.67
N GLU A 201 -6.44 12.56 -14.56
CA GLU A 201 -7.49 13.42 -15.14
C GLU A 201 -8.36 14.06 -14.05
N HIS A 202 -8.68 13.31 -13.00
CA HIS A 202 -9.55 13.75 -11.91
C HIS A 202 -8.81 14.27 -10.68
N ASN A 203 -7.49 14.41 -10.74
CA ASN A 203 -6.62 14.84 -9.65
C ASN A 203 -6.84 14.03 -8.34
N VAL A 204 -7.01 12.71 -8.48
CA VAL A 204 -7.09 11.74 -7.39
C VAL A 204 -5.72 11.14 -7.15
N ALA A 205 -5.27 11.11 -5.89
CA ALA A 205 -3.96 10.56 -5.56
C ALA A 205 -3.92 9.04 -5.75
N VAL A 206 -2.80 8.51 -6.26
CA VAL A 206 -2.56 7.07 -6.38
C VAL A 206 -1.48 6.64 -5.39
N ILE A 207 -1.84 5.75 -4.46
CA ILE A 207 -0.92 5.08 -3.55
C ILE A 207 -0.60 3.70 -4.11
N ALA A 208 0.64 3.49 -4.53
CA ALA A 208 1.13 2.19 -4.97
C ALA A 208 1.53 1.34 -3.77
N ARG A 209 0.87 0.19 -3.56
CA ARG A 209 1.23 -0.79 -2.54
C ARG A 209 1.85 -2.06 -3.14
N CYS A 210 2.43 -2.92 -2.30
CA CYS A 210 3.09 -4.17 -2.69
C CYS A 210 4.17 -3.95 -3.75
N ILE A 211 4.88 -2.82 -3.68
CA ILE A 211 5.89 -2.45 -4.69
C ILE A 211 7.08 -3.40 -4.74
N LEU A 212 7.34 -4.12 -3.62
CA LEU A 212 8.33 -5.21 -3.53
C LEU A 212 7.71 -6.61 -3.65
N ASP A 213 6.41 -6.71 -3.99
CA ASP A 213 5.65 -7.96 -4.11
C ASP A 213 5.84 -8.85 -2.86
N GLU A 214 5.49 -8.30 -1.69
CA GLU A 214 5.66 -8.89 -0.36
C GLU A 214 7.12 -9.29 -0.03
N GLY A 215 8.06 -8.59 -0.62
CA GLY A 215 9.49 -8.84 -0.50
C GLY A 215 10.07 -9.73 -1.60
N GLY A 216 9.25 -10.41 -2.39
CA GLY A 216 9.74 -11.32 -3.44
C GLY A 216 10.64 -10.64 -4.46
N LEU A 217 10.35 -9.39 -4.82
CA LEU A 217 11.18 -8.57 -5.72
C LEU A 217 12.49 -8.08 -5.08
N THR A 218 12.84 -8.52 -3.88
CA THR A 218 14.17 -8.31 -3.31
C THR A 218 15.14 -9.46 -3.59
N GLY A 219 14.60 -10.61 -4.06
CA GLY A 219 15.39 -11.82 -4.28
C GLY A 219 15.62 -12.65 -3.01
N PHE A 220 14.91 -12.35 -1.91
CA PHE A 220 15.07 -13.10 -0.66
C PHE A 220 14.55 -14.53 -0.75
N LEU A 221 13.53 -14.78 -1.61
CA LEU A 221 12.88 -16.07 -1.74
C LEU A 221 13.81 -17.08 -2.41
N GLN A 222 14.05 -18.21 -1.73
CA GLN A 222 14.77 -19.37 -2.22
C GLN A 222 13.87 -20.61 -2.10
N GLU A 223 14.23 -21.73 -2.73
CA GLU A 223 13.46 -22.97 -2.64
C GLU A 223 13.30 -23.45 -1.20
N ASP A 224 14.33 -23.29 -0.38
CA ASP A 224 14.40 -23.71 1.02
C ASP A 224 14.03 -22.61 2.02
N THR A 225 13.56 -21.45 1.56
CA THR A 225 13.13 -20.35 2.46
C THR A 225 12.03 -20.86 3.39
N SER A 226 12.26 -20.74 4.70
CA SER A 226 11.28 -21.02 5.73
C SER A 226 10.64 -19.74 6.26
N PHE A 227 9.37 -19.81 6.60
CA PHE A 227 8.62 -18.71 7.21
C PHE A 227 8.22 -19.10 8.63
N GLU A 228 8.24 -18.13 9.54
CA GLU A 228 7.75 -18.33 10.91
C GLU A 228 6.24 -18.62 10.90
N GLU A 229 5.77 -19.20 12.01
CA GLU A 229 4.34 -19.39 12.21
C GLU A 229 3.62 -18.02 12.26
N GLY A 230 2.56 -17.87 11.49
CA GLY A 230 1.82 -16.62 11.36
C GLY A 230 2.36 -15.65 10.31
N ASP A 231 3.52 -15.92 9.71
CA ASP A 231 4.00 -15.12 8.58
C ASP A 231 3.13 -15.42 7.33
N PHE A 232 2.35 -14.42 6.89
CA PHE A 232 1.41 -14.60 5.78
C PHE A 232 2.11 -14.86 4.45
N ARG A 233 3.40 -14.51 4.30
CA ARG A 233 4.19 -14.74 3.09
C ARG A 233 4.30 -16.23 2.74
N LYS A 234 4.17 -17.11 3.72
CA LYS A 234 4.09 -18.55 3.47
C LYS A 234 2.98 -18.88 2.48
N SER A 235 1.75 -18.48 2.78
CA SER A 235 0.61 -18.72 1.88
C SER A 235 0.72 -17.93 0.58
N TYR A 236 1.30 -16.75 0.63
CA TYR A 236 1.48 -15.89 -0.53
C TYR A 236 2.43 -16.50 -1.58
N PHE A 237 3.55 -17.10 -1.16
CA PHE A 237 4.54 -17.68 -2.07
C PHE A 237 4.33 -19.16 -2.36
N ASP A 238 3.56 -19.88 -1.56
CA ASP A 238 3.28 -21.31 -1.78
C ASP A 238 2.10 -21.55 -2.73
N TYR A 239 1.49 -20.49 -3.28
CA TYR A 239 0.41 -20.61 -4.26
C TYR A 239 0.86 -21.23 -5.60
N LEU A 240 2.08 -20.98 -6.02
CA LEU A 240 2.74 -21.57 -7.19
C LEU A 240 4.05 -22.22 -6.77
N PRO A 241 4.61 -23.15 -7.57
CA PRO A 241 5.98 -23.63 -7.33
C PRO A 241 6.94 -22.45 -7.22
N ARG A 242 7.70 -22.38 -6.14
CA ARG A 242 8.64 -21.28 -5.85
C ARG A 242 9.65 -21.06 -6.97
N SER A 243 10.10 -22.15 -7.61
CA SER A 243 11.00 -22.11 -8.76
C SER A 243 10.52 -21.17 -9.87
N VAL A 244 9.21 -21.13 -10.14
CA VAL A 244 8.62 -20.26 -11.16
C VAL A 244 8.79 -18.77 -10.79
N TYR A 245 8.64 -18.45 -9.50
CA TYR A 245 8.83 -17.11 -8.99
C TYR A 245 10.31 -16.71 -9.00
N ILE A 246 11.15 -17.57 -8.46
CA ILE A 246 12.61 -17.39 -8.36
C ILE A 246 13.23 -17.15 -9.73
N GLU A 247 12.85 -17.96 -10.73
CA GLU A 247 13.35 -17.81 -12.10
C GLU A 247 13.01 -16.43 -12.69
N ARG A 248 11.81 -15.91 -12.46
CA ARG A 248 11.40 -14.59 -12.95
C ARG A 248 12.18 -13.46 -12.30
N VAL A 249 12.40 -13.55 -10.98
CA VAL A 249 13.20 -12.59 -10.24
C VAL A 249 14.67 -12.65 -10.67
N GLN A 250 15.21 -13.86 -10.93
CA GLN A 250 16.58 -14.01 -11.42
C GLN A 250 16.76 -13.37 -12.81
N ARG A 251 15.77 -13.53 -13.71
CA ARG A 251 15.79 -12.86 -15.03
C ARG A 251 15.84 -11.33 -14.91
N LEU A 252 15.09 -10.74 -13.96
CA LEU A 252 15.17 -9.31 -13.67
C LEU A 252 16.56 -8.91 -13.17
N LYS A 253 17.12 -9.69 -12.25
CA LYS A 253 18.47 -9.47 -11.72
C LYS A 253 19.50 -9.47 -12.82
N ASP A 254 19.51 -10.50 -13.65
CA ASP A 254 20.50 -10.69 -14.70
C ASP A 254 20.42 -9.58 -15.78
N ALA A 255 19.21 -9.11 -16.07
CA ALA A 255 18.99 -8.11 -17.12
C ALA A 255 19.27 -6.67 -16.66
N PHE A 256 19.02 -6.33 -15.38
CA PHE A 256 18.97 -4.93 -14.95
C PHE A 256 19.89 -4.59 -13.77
N VAL A 257 20.42 -5.59 -13.06
CA VAL A 257 21.33 -5.38 -11.93
C VAL A 257 22.72 -5.92 -12.33
N PRO A 258 23.84 -5.17 -12.20
CA PRO A 258 23.93 -3.83 -11.60
C PRO A 258 23.79 -2.67 -12.59
N ALA A 259 23.43 -2.91 -13.85
CA ALA A 259 23.47 -1.88 -14.90
C ALA A 259 22.60 -0.64 -14.58
N TYR A 260 21.43 -0.85 -13.97
CA TYR A 260 20.45 0.21 -13.71
C TYR A 260 20.05 0.36 -12.23
N ALA A 261 20.42 -0.59 -11.39
CA ALA A 261 20.17 -0.56 -9.96
C ALA A 261 21.23 -1.38 -9.20
N GLY A 262 21.55 -0.99 -7.98
CA GLY A 262 22.48 -1.71 -7.12
C GLY A 262 21.89 -2.99 -6.52
N SER A 263 20.55 -3.10 -6.50
CA SER A 263 19.83 -4.27 -5.99
C SER A 263 18.48 -4.43 -6.68
N LEU A 264 17.83 -5.60 -6.51
CA LEU A 264 16.47 -5.84 -6.96
C LEU A 264 15.45 -4.95 -6.22
N ALA A 265 15.64 -4.70 -4.92
CA ALA A 265 14.80 -3.80 -4.15
C ALA A 265 14.86 -2.37 -4.70
N GLU A 266 16.06 -1.87 -5.00
CA GLU A 266 16.26 -0.57 -5.64
C GLU A 266 15.57 -0.52 -7.01
N LEU A 267 15.74 -1.56 -7.84
CA LEU A 267 15.08 -1.66 -9.14
C LEU A 267 13.56 -1.55 -9.02
N ALA A 268 12.96 -2.29 -8.07
CA ALA A 268 11.53 -2.29 -7.86
C ALA A 268 11.00 -0.94 -7.33
N ILE A 269 11.73 -0.28 -6.45
CA ILE A 269 11.38 1.06 -5.95
C ILE A 269 11.49 2.10 -7.07
N LYS A 270 12.58 2.09 -7.85
CA LYS A 270 12.75 2.97 -9.02
C LYS A 270 11.61 2.77 -10.02
N PHE A 271 11.24 1.51 -10.29
CA PHE A 271 10.12 1.19 -11.18
C PHE A 271 8.80 1.78 -10.65
N ALA A 272 8.49 1.56 -9.38
CA ALA A 272 7.25 2.05 -8.77
C ALA A 272 7.15 3.59 -8.76
N LEU A 273 8.29 4.27 -8.58
CA LEU A 273 8.37 5.74 -8.53
C LEU A 273 8.57 6.40 -9.89
N HIS A 274 8.77 5.62 -10.97
CA HIS A 274 9.10 6.18 -12.28
C HIS A 274 7.96 7.01 -12.85
N HIS A 275 6.74 6.48 -12.86
CA HIS A 275 5.61 7.16 -13.51
C HIS A 275 5.05 8.28 -12.61
N PRO A 276 4.90 9.53 -13.13
CA PRO A 276 4.45 10.69 -12.34
C PRO A 276 3.00 10.57 -11.84
N GLY A 277 2.19 9.74 -12.46
CA GLY A 277 0.81 9.48 -12.04
C GLY A 277 0.70 8.61 -10.78
N VAL A 278 1.76 7.91 -10.36
CA VAL A 278 1.86 7.31 -9.04
C VAL A 278 2.25 8.41 -8.06
N THR A 279 1.34 8.77 -7.16
CA THR A 279 1.59 9.86 -6.20
C THR A 279 2.63 9.47 -5.17
N THR A 280 2.45 8.33 -4.52
CA THR A 280 3.40 7.79 -3.54
C THR A 280 3.41 6.27 -3.62
N ALA A 281 4.54 5.68 -3.37
CA ALA A 281 4.69 4.23 -3.24
C ALA A 281 4.99 3.89 -1.78
N ILE A 282 4.30 2.89 -1.23
CA ILE A 282 4.51 2.46 0.15
C ILE A 282 5.21 1.11 0.20
N THR A 283 6.17 0.98 1.10
CA THR A 283 6.86 -0.27 1.37
C THR A 283 7.07 -0.48 2.86
N SER A 284 7.13 -1.74 3.29
CA SER A 284 7.36 -2.07 4.69
C SER A 284 8.79 -1.67 5.09
N MET A 285 8.89 -0.91 6.19
CA MET A 285 10.14 -0.40 6.73
C MET A 285 10.26 -0.68 8.24
N HIS A 286 9.60 -1.71 8.75
CA HIS A 286 9.54 -2.06 10.19
C HIS A 286 10.89 -2.48 10.79
N VAL A 287 11.89 -2.77 9.96
CA VAL A 287 13.28 -3.03 10.34
C VAL A 287 14.13 -1.83 9.91
N PRO A 288 14.97 -1.24 10.77
CA PRO A 288 15.77 -0.05 10.44
C PRO A 288 16.60 -0.19 9.17
N ARG A 289 17.20 -1.35 8.95
CA ARG A 289 17.96 -1.65 7.73
C ARG A 289 17.08 -1.53 6.47
N TYR A 290 15.85 -2.03 6.50
CA TYR A 290 14.94 -1.91 5.35
C TYR A 290 14.56 -0.44 5.08
N ALA A 291 14.37 0.34 6.15
CA ALA A 291 14.13 1.78 6.01
C ALA A 291 15.31 2.49 5.32
N GLU A 292 16.54 2.19 5.75
CA GLU A 292 17.75 2.78 5.18
C GLU A 292 17.91 2.44 3.69
N GLU A 293 17.81 1.15 3.34
CA GLU A 293 17.96 0.66 1.96
C GLU A 293 16.87 1.23 1.03
N ASN A 294 15.59 1.22 1.48
CA ASN A 294 14.46 1.69 0.69
C ASN A 294 14.49 3.21 0.49
N ILE A 295 14.87 3.98 1.51
CA ILE A 295 14.99 5.44 1.42
C ILE A 295 16.14 5.82 0.48
N ALA A 296 17.27 5.13 0.56
CA ALA A 296 18.42 5.37 -0.32
C ALA A 296 18.05 5.18 -1.81
N ALA A 297 17.17 4.21 -2.12
CA ALA A 297 16.71 3.95 -3.48
C ALA A 297 15.95 5.13 -4.13
N VAL A 298 15.33 6.00 -3.32
CA VAL A 298 14.58 7.18 -3.83
C VAL A 298 15.52 8.24 -4.40
N ASP A 299 16.71 8.37 -3.83
CA ASP A 299 17.70 9.38 -4.22
C ASP A 299 18.63 8.88 -5.33
N ALA A 300 18.55 7.58 -5.67
CA ALA A 300 19.29 7.00 -6.78
C ALA A 300 18.82 7.54 -8.14
N GLU A 301 19.68 7.39 -9.17
CA GLU A 301 19.39 7.81 -10.55
C GLU A 301 18.12 7.09 -11.05
N PRO A 302 17.14 7.81 -11.62
CA PRO A 302 15.95 7.19 -12.17
C PRO A 302 16.25 6.18 -13.28
N LEU A 303 15.33 5.25 -13.50
CA LEU A 303 15.42 4.37 -14.68
C LEU A 303 15.27 5.20 -15.95
N PRO A 304 16.04 4.92 -17.03
CA PRO A 304 15.74 5.43 -18.35
C PRO A 304 14.35 4.98 -18.81
N GLU A 305 13.67 5.81 -19.61
CA GLU A 305 12.30 5.55 -20.09
C GLU A 305 12.18 4.23 -20.86
N ASP A 306 13.15 3.95 -21.74
CA ASP A 306 13.19 2.72 -22.53
C ASP A 306 13.40 1.47 -21.67
N VAL A 307 14.16 1.59 -20.59
CA VAL A 307 14.35 0.52 -19.60
C VAL A 307 13.07 0.30 -18.81
N PHE A 308 12.42 1.36 -18.34
CA PHE A 308 11.12 1.27 -17.65
C PHE A 308 10.07 0.57 -18.53
N GLU A 309 9.93 1.00 -19.79
CA GLU A 309 8.98 0.41 -20.73
C GLU A 309 9.34 -1.06 -21.07
N THR A 310 10.63 -1.38 -21.15
CA THR A 310 11.08 -2.78 -21.33
C THR A 310 10.67 -3.64 -20.16
N ILE A 311 10.88 -3.19 -18.93
CA ILE A 311 10.46 -3.91 -17.72
C ILE A 311 8.94 -4.06 -17.73
N ARG A 312 8.20 -2.96 -17.93
CA ARG A 312 6.73 -2.94 -17.91
C ARG A 312 6.11 -3.92 -18.90
N ARG A 313 6.67 -4.05 -20.10
CA ARG A 313 6.11 -4.87 -21.19
C ARG A 313 6.56 -6.32 -21.13
N HIS A 314 7.82 -6.58 -20.81
CA HIS A 314 8.42 -7.92 -20.98
C HIS A 314 8.54 -8.70 -19.68
N HIS A 315 8.45 -8.05 -18.51
CA HIS A 315 8.52 -8.71 -17.21
C HIS A 315 7.18 -8.74 -16.45
N ARG A 316 6.13 -8.18 -17.05
CA ARG A 316 4.77 -8.27 -16.53
C ARG A 316 4.35 -9.73 -16.31
N TRP A 317 3.83 -10.01 -15.10
CA TRP A 317 3.37 -11.33 -14.70
C TRP A 317 2.27 -11.21 -13.65
N VAL A 318 1.07 -10.83 -14.09
CA VAL A 318 -0.08 -10.70 -13.20
C VAL A 318 -0.56 -12.08 -12.79
N ARG A 319 -0.55 -12.33 -11.48
CA ARG A 319 -1.01 -13.58 -10.88
C ARG A 319 -2.43 -13.41 -10.39
N ASN A 320 -3.33 -14.29 -10.78
CA ASN A 320 -4.70 -14.26 -10.28
C ASN A 320 -4.88 -15.29 -9.15
N PHE A 321 -4.88 -14.83 -7.91
CA PHE A 321 -5.03 -15.68 -6.73
C PHE A 321 -6.48 -16.12 -6.46
N TYR A 322 -7.45 -15.46 -7.06
CA TYR A 322 -8.86 -15.60 -6.68
C TYR A 322 -9.70 -16.40 -7.69
N GLU A 323 -9.18 -16.68 -8.86
CA GLU A 323 -9.90 -17.45 -9.89
C GLU A 323 -9.45 -18.91 -9.92
N THR A 324 -10.26 -19.78 -9.31
CA THR A 324 -10.04 -21.23 -9.34
C THR A 324 -10.82 -21.95 -10.44
N LYS A 325 -11.77 -21.27 -11.10
CA LYS A 325 -12.72 -21.86 -12.04
C LYS A 325 -12.09 -22.57 -13.25
N TYR A 326 -10.85 -22.26 -13.57
CA TYR A 326 -10.13 -22.88 -14.68
C TYR A 326 -9.19 -24.04 -14.27
N TRP A 327 -9.17 -24.37 -12.98
CA TRP A 327 -8.28 -25.36 -12.40
C TRP A 327 -9.02 -26.57 -11.85
N ILE A 328 -10.32 -26.73 -12.18
CA ILE A 328 -11.17 -27.83 -11.79
C ILE A 328 -11.22 -28.85 -12.92
#